data_0b1a8da7ff8c7e64bdb88fba0a30aeb2
#
_entry.id   0b1a8da7ff8c7e64bdb88fba0a30aeb2
#
_cell.length_a   1.000
_cell.length_b   1.000
_cell.length_c   1.000
_cell.angle_alpha   90.00
_cell.angle_beta   90.00
_cell.angle_gamma   90.00
#
_symmetry.space_group_name_H-M   'P 1'
#
loop_
_entity.id
_entity.type
_entity.pdbx_description
1 polymer ?
#
loop_
_entity_poly.entity_id
_entity_poly.type
_entity_poly.pdbx_seq_one_letter_code
_entity_poly.pdbx_strand_id
1 'polypeptide(L)'
;GTPNPCIDCNRYMKFDHLLSWAREHGMEYVVTGHYARVEQDGATGRWLLKKGLDEGKDQSYVLYNLTQEQLAHVRLPLGALHKSEVREIAEQQHFINARKHDSQDICFVPDGDYEKFMEDFTGKRYPAGDFLDEAGRKVGTHKGAVRYTIGQRKGLGLAMGAPVYVCAKDMQANTVTVGPEESLF
;
A
#
# COMPACT_ATOMS: atom_id res chain seq x y z
N GLY A 1 -12.69 2.09 5.36
CA GLY A 1 -11.27 2.43 5.25
C GLY A 1 -10.86 2.58 3.79
N THR A 2 -9.71 3.18 3.53
CA THR A 2 -9.16 3.27 2.17
C THR A 2 -8.61 1.88 1.78
N PRO A 3 -9.06 1.28 0.68
CA PRO A 3 -8.54 -0.01 0.24
C PRO A 3 -7.06 0.10 -0.14
N ASN A 4 -6.28 -0.92 0.18
CA ASN A 4 -4.91 -1.03 -0.29
C ASN A 4 -4.85 -2.05 -1.43
N PRO A 5 -4.80 -1.59 -2.69
CA PRO A 5 -4.84 -2.47 -3.85
C PRO A 5 -3.64 -3.41 -3.94
N CYS A 6 -2.53 -3.10 -3.25
CA CYS A 6 -1.37 -3.98 -3.20
C CYS A 6 -1.68 -5.29 -2.47
N ILE A 7 -2.58 -5.28 -1.48
CA ILE A 7 -3.01 -6.50 -0.78
C ILE A 7 -3.74 -7.43 -1.76
N ASP A 8 -4.69 -6.88 -2.50
CA ASP A 8 -5.47 -7.65 -3.48
C ASP A 8 -4.62 -8.11 -4.66
N CYS A 9 -3.70 -7.26 -5.15
CA CYS A 9 -2.73 -7.63 -6.17
C CYS A 9 -1.85 -8.81 -5.72
N ASN A 10 -1.33 -8.77 -4.50
CA ASN A 10 -0.54 -9.88 -3.98
C ASN A 10 -1.39 -11.14 -3.81
N ARG A 11 -2.59 -11.02 -3.24
CA ARG A 11 -3.47 -12.15 -3.00
C ARG A 11 -3.88 -12.85 -4.30
N TYR A 12 -4.52 -12.12 -5.22
CA TYR A 12 -5.18 -12.72 -6.39
C TYR A 12 -4.23 -12.88 -7.57
N MET A 13 -3.42 -11.89 -7.90
CA MET A 13 -2.60 -11.95 -9.11
C MET A 13 -1.28 -12.67 -8.87
N LYS A 14 -0.51 -12.29 -7.84
CA LYS A 14 0.83 -12.85 -7.64
C LYS A 14 0.80 -14.24 -7.02
N PHE A 15 -0.02 -14.47 -6.01
CA PHE A 15 0.05 -15.70 -5.24
C PHE A 15 -1.08 -16.70 -5.51
N ASP A 16 -2.21 -16.29 -6.11
CA ASP A 16 -3.18 -17.24 -6.62
C ASP A 16 -2.87 -17.59 -8.08
N HIS A 17 -2.96 -16.61 -9.00
CA HIS A 17 -2.81 -16.89 -10.42
C HIS A 17 -1.39 -17.31 -10.82
N LEU A 18 -0.37 -16.56 -10.37
CA LEU A 18 1.01 -16.86 -10.76
C LEU A 18 1.49 -18.18 -10.16
N LEU A 19 1.09 -18.51 -8.93
CA LEU A 19 1.46 -19.80 -8.33
C LEU A 19 0.74 -20.97 -9.02
N SER A 20 -0.53 -20.81 -9.39
CA SER A 20 -1.26 -21.82 -10.18
C SER A 20 -0.60 -22.03 -11.53
N TRP A 21 -0.29 -20.95 -12.22
CA TRP A 21 0.42 -21.00 -13.50
C TRP A 21 1.79 -21.66 -13.38
N ALA A 22 2.57 -21.34 -12.35
CA ALA A 22 3.87 -21.94 -12.09
C ALA A 22 3.76 -23.48 -11.94
N ARG A 23 2.76 -23.95 -11.19
CA ARG A 23 2.50 -25.39 -11.01
C ARG A 23 2.13 -26.09 -12.31
N GLU A 24 1.26 -25.49 -13.11
CA GLU A 24 0.87 -26.02 -14.42
C GLU A 24 2.08 -26.19 -15.37
N HIS A 25 3.13 -25.37 -15.17
CA HIS A 25 4.37 -25.42 -15.94
C HIS A 25 5.51 -26.15 -15.23
N GLY A 26 5.21 -26.93 -14.18
CA GLY A 26 6.20 -27.75 -13.48
C GLY A 26 7.17 -26.97 -12.60
N MET A 27 6.87 -25.73 -12.26
CA MET A 27 7.66 -24.89 -11.34
C MET A 27 7.18 -25.08 -9.91
N GLU A 28 8.10 -25.22 -8.99
CA GLU A 28 7.77 -25.47 -7.59
C GLU A 28 7.57 -24.17 -6.77
N TYR A 29 8.26 -23.10 -7.13
CA TYR A 29 8.31 -21.86 -6.34
C TYR A 29 8.01 -20.62 -7.17
N VAL A 30 7.37 -19.66 -6.52
CA VAL A 30 7.30 -18.27 -6.97
C VAL A 30 8.30 -17.46 -6.14
N VAL A 31 9.19 -16.73 -6.80
CA VAL A 31 10.20 -15.87 -6.17
C VAL A 31 9.85 -14.42 -6.41
N THR A 32 9.81 -13.61 -5.35
CA THR A 32 9.51 -12.18 -5.45
C THR A 32 10.46 -11.35 -4.62
N GLY A 33 10.59 -10.05 -4.96
CA GLY A 33 11.43 -9.08 -4.28
C GLY A 33 10.82 -8.43 -3.05
N HIS A 34 9.84 -9.04 -2.40
CA HIS A 34 9.28 -8.49 -1.17
C HIS A 34 10.26 -8.57 0.00
N TYR A 35 10.33 -7.51 0.79
CA TYR A 35 11.07 -7.45 2.04
C TYR A 35 10.23 -8.08 3.17
N ALA A 36 10.15 -9.39 3.18
CA ALA A 36 9.55 -10.22 4.22
C ALA A 36 10.28 -11.55 4.26
N ARG A 37 10.11 -12.33 5.32
CA ARG A 37 10.74 -13.64 5.45
C ARG A 37 9.68 -14.73 5.59
N VAL A 38 9.95 -15.88 5.01
CA VAL A 38 9.13 -17.09 5.16
C VAL A 38 10.04 -18.19 5.69
N GLU A 39 9.67 -18.78 6.80
CA GLU A 39 10.42 -19.84 7.48
C GLU A 39 9.47 -20.95 7.93
N GLN A 40 9.95 -22.19 7.91
CA GLN A 40 9.18 -23.29 8.48
C GLN A 40 9.56 -23.49 9.94
N ASP A 41 8.56 -23.49 10.81
CA ASP A 41 8.75 -23.82 12.23
C ASP A 41 9.00 -25.33 12.38
N GLY A 42 10.18 -25.68 12.86
CA GLY A 42 10.61 -27.06 13.03
C GLY A 42 9.79 -27.85 14.06
N ALA A 43 9.15 -27.18 15.03
CA ALA A 43 8.36 -27.84 16.06
C ALA A 43 6.95 -28.18 15.57
N THR A 44 6.34 -27.30 14.79
CA THR A 44 4.94 -27.43 14.35
C THR A 44 4.80 -27.79 12.87
N GLY A 45 5.88 -27.66 12.09
CA GLY A 45 5.87 -27.80 10.65
C GLY A 45 5.16 -26.66 9.90
N ARG A 46 4.63 -25.67 10.61
CA ARG A 46 3.92 -24.53 10.00
C ARG A 46 4.86 -23.56 9.33
N TRP A 47 4.41 -22.97 8.24
CA TRP A 47 5.10 -21.85 7.61
C TRP A 47 4.73 -20.53 8.29
N LEU A 48 5.75 -19.76 8.64
CA LEU A 48 5.62 -18.48 9.35
C LEU A 48 5.99 -17.36 8.38
N LEU A 49 5.10 -16.38 8.25
CA LEU A 49 5.41 -15.11 7.63
C LEU A 49 6.01 -14.18 8.71
N LYS A 50 7.21 -13.71 8.49
CA LYS A 50 7.94 -12.84 9.42
C LYS A 50 8.27 -11.51 8.74
N LYS A 51 8.44 -10.47 9.55
CA LYS A 51 8.93 -9.17 9.08
C LYS A 51 10.29 -9.31 8.38
N GLY A 52 10.54 -8.44 7.40
CA GLY A 52 11.85 -8.27 6.81
C GLY A 52 12.90 -7.85 7.84
N LEU A 53 14.19 -8.06 7.54
CA LEU A 53 15.29 -7.62 8.39
C LEU A 53 15.37 -6.09 8.42
N ASP A 54 15.16 -5.44 7.29
CA ASP A 54 15.07 -3.97 7.17
C ASP A 54 13.67 -3.52 7.56
N GLU A 55 13.51 -3.05 8.81
CA GLU A 55 12.23 -2.60 9.35
C GLU A 55 11.62 -1.42 8.55
N GLY A 56 12.46 -0.55 7.99
CA GLY A 56 12.04 0.58 7.16
C GLY A 56 11.51 0.17 5.80
N LYS A 57 11.72 -1.09 5.40
CA LYS A 57 11.29 -1.67 4.12
C LYS A 57 10.36 -2.86 4.28
N ASP A 58 9.98 -3.22 5.49
CA ASP A 58 9.12 -4.39 5.73
C ASP A 58 7.82 -4.33 4.92
N GLN A 59 7.55 -5.42 4.22
CA GLN A 59 6.36 -5.61 3.37
C GLN A 59 5.52 -6.81 3.79
N SER A 60 5.75 -7.36 4.99
CA SER A 60 4.98 -8.50 5.50
C SER A 60 3.48 -8.18 5.58
N TYR A 61 3.12 -6.90 5.79
CA TYR A 61 1.74 -6.46 5.91
C TYR A 61 0.90 -6.63 4.63
N VAL A 62 1.50 -6.64 3.44
CA VAL A 62 0.76 -6.90 2.19
C VAL A 62 0.65 -8.39 1.85
N LEU A 63 1.26 -9.26 2.67
CA LEU A 63 1.33 -10.70 2.48
C LEU A 63 0.56 -11.49 3.57
N TYR A 64 -0.10 -10.81 4.50
CA TYR A 64 -0.71 -11.43 5.69
C TYR A 64 -1.81 -12.46 5.37
N ASN A 65 -2.38 -12.39 4.19
CA ASN A 65 -3.48 -13.25 3.74
C ASN A 65 -3.00 -14.50 2.96
N LEU A 66 -1.68 -14.72 2.85
CA LEU A 66 -1.15 -15.93 2.23
C LEU A 66 -1.47 -17.16 3.07
N THR A 67 -1.94 -18.21 2.41
CA THR A 67 -2.23 -19.50 3.04
C THR A 67 -0.95 -20.28 3.35
N GLN A 68 -1.04 -21.32 4.20
CA GLN A 68 0.08 -22.20 4.49
C GLN A 68 0.65 -22.88 3.23
N GLU A 69 -0.23 -23.25 2.32
CA GLU A 69 0.15 -23.82 1.04
C GLU A 69 0.93 -22.82 0.18
N GLN A 70 0.44 -21.57 0.09
CA GLN A 70 1.13 -20.52 -0.65
C GLN A 70 2.49 -20.19 -0.03
N LEU A 71 2.56 -20.06 1.31
CA LEU A 71 3.81 -19.79 2.00
C LEU A 71 4.86 -20.89 1.77
N ALA A 72 4.46 -22.16 1.66
CA ALA A 72 5.38 -23.28 1.35
C ALA A 72 6.06 -23.10 0.00
N HIS A 73 5.39 -22.49 -0.97
CA HIS A 73 5.84 -22.34 -2.36
C HIS A 73 6.31 -20.92 -2.73
N VAL A 74 6.53 -20.05 -1.74
CA VAL A 74 7.04 -18.69 -1.94
C VAL A 74 8.47 -18.56 -1.43
N ARG A 75 9.30 -17.82 -2.16
CA ARG A 75 10.66 -17.46 -1.75
C ARG A 75 10.84 -15.95 -1.83
N LEU A 76 11.33 -15.36 -0.74
CA LEU A 76 11.50 -13.92 -0.56
C LEU A 76 12.97 -13.61 -0.24
N PRO A 77 13.89 -13.68 -1.21
CA PRO A 77 15.33 -13.59 -0.97
C PRO A 77 15.77 -12.26 -0.38
N LEU A 78 15.04 -11.17 -0.63
CA LEU A 78 15.39 -9.84 -0.11
C LEU A 78 14.99 -9.63 1.36
N GLY A 79 14.17 -10.52 1.92
CA GLY A 79 13.69 -10.38 3.30
C GLY A 79 14.77 -10.49 4.38
N ALA A 80 15.89 -11.10 4.07
CA ALA A 80 17.05 -11.26 4.97
C ALA A 80 18.16 -10.24 4.72
N LEU A 81 17.92 -9.21 3.91
CA LEU A 81 18.89 -8.19 3.53
C LEU A 81 18.38 -6.79 3.86
N HIS A 82 19.30 -5.87 4.18
CA HIS A 82 19.00 -4.45 4.18
C HIS A 82 18.96 -3.90 2.76
N LYS A 83 18.20 -2.85 2.54
CA LYS A 83 18.06 -2.20 1.22
C LYS A 83 19.40 -1.71 0.66
N SER A 84 20.31 -1.26 1.53
CA SER A 84 21.67 -0.87 1.16
C SER A 84 22.44 -2.04 0.54
N GLU A 85 22.40 -3.22 1.17
CA GLU A 85 23.07 -4.44 0.68
C GLU A 85 22.51 -4.86 -0.69
N VAL A 86 21.17 -4.78 -0.85
CA VAL A 86 20.52 -5.10 -2.15
C VAL A 86 20.99 -4.14 -3.23
N ARG A 87 21.16 -2.85 -2.93
CA ARG A 87 21.70 -1.86 -3.89
C ARG A 87 23.15 -2.16 -4.26
N GLU A 88 24.00 -2.49 -3.29
CA GLU A 88 25.38 -2.87 -3.53
C GLU A 88 25.49 -4.09 -4.44
N ILE A 89 24.68 -5.14 -4.18
CA ILE A 89 24.61 -6.32 -5.03
C ILE A 89 24.15 -5.95 -6.44
N ALA A 90 23.13 -5.12 -6.58
CA ALA A 90 22.62 -4.69 -7.88
C ALA A 90 23.66 -3.87 -8.67
N GLU A 91 24.45 -3.02 -8.00
CA GLU A 91 25.54 -2.26 -8.61
C GLU A 91 26.68 -3.18 -9.05
N GLN A 92 27.10 -4.11 -8.20
CA GLN A 92 28.13 -5.11 -8.53
C GLN A 92 27.73 -6.00 -9.73
N GLN A 93 26.46 -6.29 -9.85
CA GLN A 93 25.91 -7.06 -10.99
C GLN A 93 25.54 -6.19 -12.19
N HIS A 94 25.87 -4.89 -12.16
CA HIS A 94 25.61 -3.92 -13.24
C HIS A 94 24.14 -3.84 -13.67
N PHE A 95 23.19 -4.00 -12.73
CA PHE A 95 21.78 -3.83 -13.05
C PHE A 95 21.45 -2.37 -13.36
N ILE A 96 20.80 -2.13 -14.50
CA ILE A 96 20.45 -0.78 -14.99
C ILE A 96 19.64 0.01 -13.96
N ASN A 97 18.84 -0.67 -13.16
CA ASN A 97 17.94 -0.07 -12.16
C ASN A 97 18.53 -0.04 -10.74
N ALA A 98 19.83 -0.36 -10.54
CA ALA A 98 20.46 -0.40 -9.22
C ALA A 98 20.27 0.89 -8.42
N ARG A 99 20.29 2.05 -9.09
CA ARG A 99 20.13 3.39 -8.49
C ARG A 99 18.70 3.95 -8.58
N LYS A 100 17.76 3.19 -9.15
CA LYS A 100 16.38 3.64 -9.24
C LYS A 100 15.78 3.85 -7.84
N HIS A 101 15.09 4.98 -7.66
CA HIS A 101 14.30 5.20 -6.44
C HIS A 101 13.22 4.13 -6.30
N ASP A 102 12.92 3.77 -5.04
CA ASP A 102 11.84 2.84 -4.75
C ASP A 102 10.51 3.43 -5.26
N SER A 103 9.70 2.59 -5.89
CA SER A 103 8.31 2.96 -6.17
C SER A 103 7.58 3.00 -4.83
N GLN A 104 7.30 4.19 -4.33
CA GLN A 104 6.53 4.39 -3.07
C GLN A 104 5.03 4.41 -3.32
N ASP A 105 4.62 4.50 -4.58
CA ASP A 105 3.23 4.62 -5.00
C ASP A 105 2.68 3.31 -5.59
N ILE A 106 1.38 3.29 -5.77
CA ILE A 106 0.66 2.18 -6.40
C ILE A 106 1.20 2.03 -7.83
N CYS A 107 1.66 0.83 -8.19
CA CYS A 107 2.41 0.58 -9.42
C CYS A 107 1.67 0.91 -10.73
N PHE A 108 0.34 1.00 -10.71
CA PHE A 108 -0.48 1.40 -11.86
C PHE A 108 -0.87 2.89 -11.84
N VAL A 109 -0.31 3.69 -10.91
CA VAL A 109 -0.42 5.15 -10.86
C VAL A 109 1.00 5.73 -10.88
N PRO A 110 1.71 5.66 -12.03
CA PRO A 110 3.14 5.94 -12.09
C PRO A 110 3.53 7.39 -11.84
N ASP A 111 2.61 8.32 -12.02
CA ASP A 111 2.77 9.76 -11.78
C ASP A 111 2.31 10.20 -10.38
N GLY A 112 1.79 9.26 -9.57
CA GLY A 112 1.24 9.55 -8.24
C GLY A 112 -0.08 10.34 -8.26
N ASP A 113 -0.63 10.63 -9.44
CA ASP A 113 -1.91 11.33 -9.58
C ASP A 113 -3.08 10.33 -9.56
N TYR A 114 -3.43 9.91 -8.34
CA TYR A 114 -4.51 8.97 -8.10
C TYR A 114 -5.88 9.49 -8.56
N GLU A 115 -6.11 10.81 -8.49
CA GLU A 115 -7.37 11.41 -8.93
C GLU A 115 -7.53 11.28 -10.45
N LYS A 116 -6.50 11.66 -11.21
CA LYS A 116 -6.50 11.50 -12.66
C LYS A 116 -6.72 10.04 -13.05
N PHE A 117 -6.03 9.12 -12.40
CA PHE A 117 -6.24 7.69 -12.61
C PHE A 117 -7.70 7.28 -12.36
N MET A 118 -8.30 7.74 -11.25
CA MET A 118 -9.70 7.44 -10.93
C MET A 118 -10.66 8.09 -11.91
N GLU A 119 -10.41 9.31 -12.37
CA GLU A 119 -11.20 9.97 -13.41
C GLU A 119 -11.17 9.20 -14.73
N ASP A 120 -9.97 8.84 -15.18
CA ASP A 120 -9.76 8.10 -16.44
C ASP A 120 -10.40 6.71 -16.38
N PHE A 121 -10.28 6.01 -15.24
CA PHE A 121 -10.81 4.67 -15.06
C PHE A 121 -12.34 4.63 -14.89
N THR A 122 -12.91 5.58 -14.14
CA THR A 122 -14.35 5.57 -13.81
C THR A 122 -15.20 6.44 -14.74
N GLY A 123 -14.57 7.33 -15.52
CA GLY A 123 -15.24 8.37 -16.30
C GLY A 123 -15.92 9.44 -15.44
N LYS A 124 -15.70 9.44 -14.12
CA LYS A 124 -16.30 10.40 -13.18
C LYS A 124 -15.33 11.52 -12.88
N ARG A 125 -15.85 12.74 -12.71
CA ARG A 125 -15.09 13.89 -12.21
C ARG A 125 -15.19 13.98 -10.70
N TYR A 126 -14.10 14.41 -10.07
CA TYR A 126 -14.00 14.64 -8.62
C TYR A 126 -13.71 16.11 -8.34
N PRO A 127 -14.71 17.00 -8.49
CA PRO A 127 -14.49 18.45 -8.37
C PRO A 127 -14.12 18.86 -6.94
N ALA A 128 -13.57 20.07 -6.81
CA ALA A 128 -13.39 20.71 -5.52
C ALA A 128 -14.72 20.78 -4.74
N GLY A 129 -14.65 20.67 -3.43
CA GLY A 129 -15.81 20.70 -2.54
C GLY A 129 -15.43 21.31 -1.18
N ASP A 130 -16.30 21.17 -0.20
CA ASP A 130 -16.16 21.86 1.07
C ASP A 130 -15.57 20.98 2.16
N PHE A 131 -14.56 21.53 2.86
CA PHE A 131 -14.22 21.05 4.19
C PHE A 131 -15.21 21.59 5.19
N LEU A 132 -15.78 20.71 5.99
CA LEU A 132 -16.71 21.04 7.07
C LEU A 132 -16.08 20.73 8.43
N ASP A 133 -16.42 21.51 9.45
CA ASP A 133 -16.17 21.12 10.84
C ASP A 133 -17.27 20.13 11.32
N GLU A 134 -17.16 19.65 12.55
CA GLU A 134 -18.14 18.72 13.15
C GLU A 134 -19.54 19.33 13.32
N ALA A 135 -19.65 20.65 13.34
CA ALA A 135 -20.92 21.38 13.36
C ALA A 135 -21.51 21.58 11.95
N GLY A 136 -20.85 21.07 10.91
CA GLY A 136 -21.27 21.23 9.52
C GLY A 136 -20.94 22.60 8.91
N ARG A 137 -20.14 23.41 9.56
CA ARG A 137 -19.75 24.73 9.05
C ARG A 137 -18.56 24.56 8.10
N LYS A 138 -18.59 25.30 7.00
CA LYS A 138 -17.48 25.32 6.04
C LYS A 138 -16.23 25.98 6.66
N VAL A 139 -15.11 25.24 6.64
CA VAL A 139 -13.80 25.69 7.16
C VAL A 139 -12.74 25.79 6.08
N GLY A 140 -13.04 25.37 4.85
CA GLY A 140 -12.15 25.47 3.71
C GLY A 140 -12.70 24.80 2.46
N THR A 141 -11.85 24.69 1.44
CA THR A 141 -12.20 24.02 0.16
C THR A 141 -11.18 22.95 -0.14
N HIS A 142 -11.63 21.74 -0.42
CA HIS A 142 -10.78 20.62 -0.81
C HIS A 142 -10.72 20.44 -2.34
N LYS A 143 -9.72 19.70 -2.81
CA LYS A 143 -9.44 19.47 -4.24
C LYS A 143 -10.11 18.20 -4.80
N GLY A 144 -11.22 17.77 -4.23
CA GLY A 144 -11.91 16.51 -4.55
C GLY A 144 -11.87 15.54 -3.36
N ALA A 145 -13.05 15.07 -2.89
CA ALA A 145 -13.16 14.22 -1.70
C ALA A 145 -12.40 12.87 -1.84
N VAL A 146 -12.15 12.42 -3.08
CA VAL A 146 -11.41 11.18 -3.37
C VAL A 146 -9.95 11.23 -2.91
N ARG A 147 -9.35 12.42 -2.85
CA ARG A 147 -7.95 12.65 -2.45
C ARG A 147 -7.69 12.46 -0.97
N TYR A 148 -8.73 12.38 -0.14
CA TYR A 148 -8.59 12.41 1.32
C TYR A 148 -8.94 11.06 1.93
N THR A 149 -8.22 10.70 2.99
CA THR A 149 -8.39 9.44 3.73
C THR A 149 -8.79 9.74 5.15
N ILE A 150 -9.70 8.96 5.72
CA ILE A 150 -10.06 9.03 7.15
C ILE A 150 -8.78 8.87 7.99
N GLY A 151 -8.57 9.75 8.98
CA GLY A 151 -7.36 9.83 9.79
C GLY A 151 -6.25 10.69 9.18
N GLN A 152 -6.39 11.19 7.96
CA GLN A 152 -5.39 12.05 7.34
C GLN A 152 -5.26 13.38 8.09
N ARG A 153 -4.02 13.76 8.45
CA ARG A 153 -3.68 15.03 9.10
C ARG A 153 -2.94 15.99 8.18
N LYS A 154 -2.01 15.46 7.37
CA LYS A 154 -1.14 16.30 6.51
C LYS A 154 -1.78 16.56 5.15
N GLY A 155 -1.42 17.70 4.52
CA GLY A 155 -1.86 18.00 3.15
C GLY A 155 -3.30 18.47 3.02
N LEU A 156 -3.97 18.86 4.14
CA LEU A 156 -5.34 19.38 4.11
C LEU A 156 -5.39 20.83 3.59
N GLY A 157 -4.31 21.60 3.77
CA GLY A 157 -4.29 23.01 3.39
C GLY A 157 -5.18 23.91 4.26
N LEU A 158 -5.51 23.44 5.48
CA LEU A 158 -6.33 24.18 6.45
C LEU A 158 -5.46 24.82 7.53
N ALA A 159 -5.79 26.07 7.90
CA ALA A 159 -5.16 26.81 8.99
C ALA A 159 -6.17 26.93 10.16
N MET A 160 -6.26 25.87 10.98
CA MET A 160 -7.26 25.75 12.06
C MET A 160 -6.71 26.10 13.45
N GLY A 161 -5.43 26.54 13.55
CA GLY A 161 -4.79 26.85 14.84
C GLY A 161 -4.43 25.63 15.70
N ALA A 162 -5.07 24.49 15.47
CA ALA A 162 -4.77 23.20 16.09
C ALA A 162 -4.73 22.10 15.02
N PRO A 163 -4.06 20.95 15.27
CA PRO A 163 -4.10 19.83 14.37
C PRO A 163 -5.52 19.31 14.16
N VAL A 164 -5.89 19.11 12.89
CA VAL A 164 -7.17 18.49 12.53
C VAL A 164 -6.96 17.28 11.63
N TYR A 165 -7.90 16.37 11.69
CA TYR A 165 -7.90 15.10 10.98
C TYR A 165 -9.16 14.95 10.15
N VAL A 166 -9.08 14.22 9.07
CA VAL A 166 -10.27 13.82 8.30
C VAL A 166 -11.07 12.79 9.10
N CYS A 167 -12.26 13.16 9.55
CA CYS A 167 -13.13 12.32 10.37
C CYS A 167 -14.20 11.59 9.53
N ALA A 168 -14.73 12.26 8.51
CA ALA A 168 -15.74 11.68 7.62
C ALA A 168 -15.60 12.22 6.20
N LYS A 169 -16.20 11.49 5.24
CA LYS A 169 -16.34 11.91 3.84
C LYS A 169 -17.73 11.56 3.35
N ASP A 170 -18.37 12.49 2.67
CA ASP A 170 -19.57 12.25 1.90
C ASP A 170 -19.27 12.47 0.40
N MET A 171 -19.24 11.36 -0.34
CA MET A 171 -18.93 11.39 -1.77
C MET A 171 -20.10 11.92 -2.62
N GLN A 172 -21.34 11.88 -2.11
CA GLN A 172 -22.52 12.39 -2.84
C GLN A 172 -22.61 13.92 -2.64
N ALA A 173 -22.48 14.38 -1.40
CA ALA A 173 -22.45 15.80 -1.08
C ALA A 173 -21.12 16.47 -1.46
N ASN A 174 -20.10 15.70 -1.82
CA ASN A 174 -18.74 16.16 -2.08
C ASN A 174 -18.15 16.99 -0.93
N THR A 175 -18.27 16.47 0.29
CA THR A 175 -17.78 17.11 1.50
C THR A 175 -16.79 16.21 2.26
N VAL A 176 -15.87 16.87 2.98
CA VAL A 176 -14.90 16.20 3.85
C VAL A 176 -15.00 16.87 5.23
N THR A 177 -15.38 16.10 6.25
CA THR A 177 -15.47 16.59 7.62
C THR A 177 -14.14 16.44 8.32
N VAL A 178 -13.72 17.49 8.98
CA VAL A 178 -12.48 17.52 9.76
C VAL A 178 -12.77 17.87 11.23
N GLY A 179 -12.01 17.27 12.13
CA GLY A 179 -12.13 17.46 13.58
C GLY A 179 -10.83 17.12 14.31
N PRO A 180 -10.81 17.23 15.64
CA PRO A 180 -9.69 16.82 16.46
C PRO A 180 -9.49 15.30 16.41
N GLU A 181 -8.40 14.80 16.99
CA GLU A 181 -8.04 13.36 16.95
C GLU A 181 -9.11 12.48 17.61
N GLU A 182 -9.74 12.98 18.67
CA GLU A 182 -10.78 12.28 19.42
C GLU A 182 -12.02 11.95 18.57
N SER A 183 -12.23 12.66 17.48
CA SER A 183 -13.36 12.46 16.56
C SER A 183 -13.12 11.32 15.53
N LEU A 184 -12.01 10.62 15.67
CA LEU A 184 -11.70 9.46 14.82
C LEU A 184 -12.28 8.15 15.36
N PHE A 185 -12.79 8.12 16.61
CA PHE A 185 -13.24 6.93 17.34
C PHE A 185 -14.67 7.02 17.84
#